data_7a274f3e4d71e4ca8a70399a4f2d6069
#
_entry.id   7a274f3e4d71e4ca8a70399a4f2d6069
#
_cell.length_a   1.000
_cell.length_b   1.000
_cell.length_c   1.000
_cell.angle_alpha   90.00
_cell.angle_beta   90.00
_cell.angle_gamma   90.00
#
_symmetry.space_group_name_H-M   'P 1'
#
loop_
_entity.id
_entity.type
_entity.pdbx_description
1 polymer ?
#
loop_
_entity_poly.entity_id
_entity_poly.type
_entity_poly.pdbx_seq_one_letter_code
_entity_poly.pdbx_strand_id
1 'polypeptide(L)'
;TVGHTERLRKPVGYTMLANLVNIVPFCLSIEAINVIFRTFDGSGTPLDTNRLWMIFAILVVYMVVMAFAERAAYRANFRGAYEMSAEGRINLAEHLRKLSLGFLSRRDPGDLSSMLITDFTMAETGISHHLPQLMGALVMPVFAFLGLLWIDWRMAVAMFVALPLAVAVLLLSNIAQRKLSVRQIEAKINAGNRLEEYLQGIRVMKAYNLLGGKFERLKMAFSDLRRACIRQEALLGPFILFSVTLIRAGLTFMILCGTYLLIGGE
;
A
#
# COMPACT_ATOMS: atom_id res chain seq x y z
N THR A 1 15.14 -12.26 -2.45
CA THR A 1 16.29 -11.43 -2.04
C THR A 1 17.53 -12.29 -1.93
N VAL A 2 18.19 -12.52 -3.07
CA VAL A 2 19.45 -13.24 -3.10
C VAL A 2 20.53 -12.33 -2.49
N GLY A 3 20.72 -12.41 -1.17
CA GLY A 3 21.94 -11.98 -0.49
C GLY A 3 22.23 -10.48 -0.27
N HIS A 4 21.41 -9.54 -0.78
CA HIS A 4 21.72 -8.12 -0.73
C HIS A 4 20.69 -7.26 -0.01
N THR A 5 20.29 -7.66 1.19
CA THR A 5 19.39 -6.85 2.06
C THR A 5 19.99 -5.47 2.40
N GLU A 6 21.31 -5.33 2.35
CA GLU A 6 21.98 -4.04 2.60
C GLU A 6 21.62 -2.94 1.60
N ARG A 7 21.32 -3.31 0.34
CA ARG A 7 20.90 -2.34 -0.68
C ARG A 7 19.54 -1.71 -0.41
N LEU A 8 18.67 -2.41 0.34
CA LEU A 8 17.35 -1.89 0.75
C LEU A 8 17.43 -0.98 1.97
N ARG A 9 18.48 -1.06 2.80
CA ARG A 9 18.61 -0.26 4.03
C ARG A 9 18.63 1.24 3.75
N LYS A 10 19.35 1.68 2.69
CA LYS A 10 19.40 3.09 2.31
C LYS A 10 18.06 3.62 1.83
N PRO A 11 17.37 3.00 0.83
CA PRO A 11 16.04 3.41 0.41
C PRO A 11 15.03 3.47 1.55
N VAL A 12 14.99 2.42 2.38
CA VAL A 12 14.10 2.36 3.55
C VAL A 12 14.42 3.48 4.55
N GLY A 13 15.70 3.72 4.85
CA GLY A 13 16.12 4.79 5.75
C GLY A 13 15.72 6.18 5.25
N TYR A 14 15.90 6.48 3.97
CA TYR A 14 15.44 7.75 3.38
C TYR A 14 13.93 7.91 3.45
N THR A 15 13.18 6.84 3.19
CA THR A 15 11.71 6.88 3.27
C THR A 15 11.23 7.05 4.70
N MET A 16 11.85 6.37 5.67
CA MET A 16 11.54 6.55 7.09
C MET A 16 11.81 8.00 7.52
N LEU A 17 12.96 8.56 7.13
CA LEU A 17 13.31 9.93 7.46
C LEU A 17 12.32 10.93 6.83
N ALA A 18 11.99 10.77 5.56
CA ALA A 18 10.99 11.61 4.88
C ALA A 18 9.63 11.54 5.59
N ASN A 19 9.18 10.34 5.97
CA ASN A 19 7.93 10.18 6.71
C ASN A 19 7.96 10.83 8.11
N LEU A 20 9.10 10.80 8.81
CA LEU A 20 9.25 11.50 10.09
C LEU A 20 9.14 13.01 9.93
N VAL A 21 9.79 13.55 8.91
CA VAL A 21 9.74 14.99 8.63
C VAL A 21 8.32 15.44 8.27
N ASN A 22 7.47 14.56 7.74
CA ASN A 22 6.06 14.83 7.46
C ASN A 22 5.19 15.12 8.71
N ILE A 23 5.71 14.93 9.93
CA ILE A 23 5.04 15.31 11.18
C ILE A 23 5.10 16.84 11.39
N VAL A 24 6.11 17.51 10.87
CA VAL A 24 6.33 18.95 11.07
C VAL A 24 5.14 19.84 10.70
N PRO A 25 4.49 19.70 9.51
CA PRO A 25 3.35 20.54 9.16
C PRO A 25 2.13 20.34 10.08
N PHE A 26 1.94 19.14 10.64
CA PHE A 26 0.89 18.92 11.63
C PHE A 26 1.16 19.69 12.93
N CYS A 27 2.39 19.64 13.43
CA CYS A 27 2.78 20.42 14.61
C CYS A 27 2.63 21.92 14.38
N LEU A 28 3.06 22.43 13.23
CA LEU A 28 2.92 23.84 12.86
C LEU A 28 1.45 24.26 12.68
N SER A 29 0.60 23.38 12.16
CA SER A 29 -0.85 23.62 12.04
C SER A 29 -1.51 23.72 13.41
N ILE A 30 -1.14 22.87 14.36
CA ILE A 30 -1.64 22.92 15.73
C ILE A 30 -1.19 24.25 16.38
N GLU A 31 0.06 24.66 16.20
CA GLU A 31 0.55 25.92 16.75
C GLU A 31 -0.16 27.13 16.13
N ALA A 32 -0.43 27.12 14.82
CA ALA A 32 -1.21 28.17 14.17
C ALA A 32 -2.64 28.26 14.74
N ILE A 33 -3.28 27.12 14.95
CA ILE A 33 -4.59 27.04 15.59
C ILE A 33 -4.53 27.60 17.01
N ASN A 34 -3.52 27.24 17.80
CA ASN A 34 -3.34 27.76 19.16
C ASN A 34 -3.18 29.29 19.18
N VAL A 35 -2.42 29.86 18.25
CA VAL A 35 -2.25 31.33 18.12
C VAL A 35 -3.60 32.00 17.83
N ILE A 36 -4.42 31.40 16.97
CA ILE A 36 -5.75 31.92 16.66
C ILE A 36 -6.69 31.80 17.87
N PHE A 37 -6.73 30.63 18.53
CA PHE A 37 -7.61 30.40 19.68
C PHE A 37 -7.32 31.34 20.86
N ARG A 38 -6.06 31.64 21.15
CA ARG A 38 -5.68 32.61 22.21
C ARG A 38 -6.29 33.98 21.99
N THR A 39 -6.56 34.37 20.77
CA THR A 39 -7.23 35.63 20.44
C THR A 39 -8.73 35.61 20.80
N PHE A 40 -9.37 34.45 20.76
CA PHE A 40 -10.79 34.29 21.06
C PHE A 40 -11.09 33.93 22.51
N ASP A 41 -10.08 33.56 23.31
CA ASP A 41 -10.21 33.09 24.70
C ASP A 41 -10.50 34.19 25.73
N GLY A 42 -11.04 35.33 25.29
CA GLY A 42 -11.45 36.43 26.15
C GLY A 42 -10.29 37.22 26.82
N SER A 43 -9.03 36.88 26.53
CA SER A 43 -7.84 37.53 27.09
C SER A 43 -7.54 38.89 26.48
N GLY A 44 -8.32 39.32 25.47
CA GLY A 44 -8.16 40.61 24.79
C GLY A 44 -6.79 40.80 24.09
N THR A 45 -6.02 39.74 23.93
CA THR A 45 -4.72 39.79 23.24
C THR A 45 -4.94 39.94 21.74
N PRO A 46 -4.33 40.93 21.09
CA PRO A 46 -4.44 41.10 19.65
C PRO A 46 -3.82 39.89 18.93
N LEU A 47 -4.36 39.57 17.77
CA LEU A 47 -3.86 38.45 16.91
C LEU A 47 -2.36 38.71 16.64
N ASP A 48 -1.52 37.75 17.04
CA ASP A 48 -0.08 37.83 16.77
C ASP A 48 0.21 37.44 15.30
N THR A 49 0.00 38.43 14.43
CA THR A 49 0.23 38.31 12.99
C THR A 49 1.67 37.98 12.66
N ASN A 50 2.64 38.46 13.44
CA ASN A 50 4.06 38.19 13.21
C ASN A 50 4.37 36.70 13.42
N ARG A 51 3.76 36.08 14.43
CA ARG A 51 3.91 34.65 14.71
C ARG A 51 3.27 33.80 13.61
N LEU A 52 2.12 34.22 13.08
CA LEU A 52 1.47 33.52 11.94
C LEU A 52 2.32 33.63 10.67
N TRP A 53 2.90 34.80 10.38
CA TRP A 53 3.83 34.97 9.26
C TRP A 53 5.10 34.12 9.42
N MET A 54 5.61 33.99 10.63
CA MET A 54 6.76 33.13 10.91
C MET A 54 6.41 31.66 10.66
N ILE A 55 5.25 31.16 11.14
CA ILE A 55 4.77 29.80 10.87
C ILE A 55 4.62 29.57 9.37
N PHE A 56 4.04 30.53 8.64
CA PHE A 56 3.90 30.45 7.19
C PHE A 56 5.26 30.38 6.48
N ALA A 57 6.22 31.21 6.87
CA ALA A 57 7.57 31.16 6.31
C ALA A 57 8.26 29.82 6.57
N ILE A 58 8.13 29.27 7.78
CA ILE A 58 8.65 27.94 8.13
C ILE A 58 7.99 26.85 7.28
N LEU A 59 6.67 26.91 7.05
CA LEU A 59 5.96 25.97 6.19
C LEU A 59 6.43 26.02 4.74
N VAL A 60 6.70 27.22 4.21
CA VAL A 60 7.23 27.39 2.84
C VAL A 60 8.63 26.78 2.73
N VAL A 61 9.52 27.08 3.69
CA VAL A 61 10.87 26.49 3.73
C VAL A 61 10.78 24.96 3.87
N TYR A 62 9.92 24.48 4.77
CA TYR A 62 9.65 23.06 4.92
C TYR A 62 9.20 22.40 3.60
N MET A 63 8.27 23.02 2.88
CA MET A 63 7.76 22.49 1.59
C MET A 63 8.89 22.33 0.57
N VAL A 64 9.80 23.30 0.49
CA VAL A 64 10.97 23.23 -0.39
C VAL A 64 11.92 22.10 0.03
N VAL A 65 12.25 22.04 1.33
CA VAL A 65 13.14 20.99 1.87
C VAL A 65 12.53 19.60 1.65
N MET A 66 11.22 19.46 1.90
CA MET A 66 10.52 18.20 1.68
C MET A 66 10.52 17.77 0.21
N ALA A 67 10.31 18.70 -0.73
CA ALA A 67 10.37 18.38 -2.15
C ALA A 67 11.73 17.79 -2.55
N PHE A 68 12.83 18.29 -2.00
CA PHE A 68 14.16 17.74 -2.21
C PHE A 68 14.36 16.38 -1.51
N ALA A 69 13.90 16.24 -0.28
CA ALA A 69 13.99 14.99 0.48
C ALA A 69 13.17 13.86 -0.17
N GLU A 70 11.94 14.14 -0.56
CA GLU A 70 11.06 13.22 -1.29
C GLU A 70 11.67 12.80 -2.64
N ARG A 71 12.23 13.76 -3.38
CA ARG A 71 12.92 13.47 -4.64
C ARG A 71 14.14 12.55 -4.42
N ALA A 72 14.89 12.76 -3.33
CA ALA A 72 16.04 11.91 -2.99
C ALA A 72 15.59 10.50 -2.60
N ALA A 73 14.56 10.38 -1.76
CA ALA A 73 13.96 9.10 -1.36
C ALA A 73 13.40 8.35 -2.57
N TYR A 74 12.64 9.04 -3.42
CA TYR A 74 12.09 8.47 -4.65
C TYR A 74 13.17 7.92 -5.56
N ARG A 75 14.22 8.72 -5.84
CA ARG A 75 15.36 8.28 -6.68
C ARG A 75 16.05 7.06 -6.08
N ALA A 76 16.28 7.03 -4.76
CA ALA A 76 16.93 5.93 -4.10
C ALA A 76 16.08 4.64 -4.17
N ASN A 77 14.77 4.74 -3.96
CA ASN A 77 13.84 3.61 -4.02
C ASN A 77 13.77 3.02 -5.44
N PHE A 78 13.53 3.86 -6.45
CA PHE A 78 13.40 3.39 -7.82
C PHE A 78 14.71 2.84 -8.37
N ARG A 79 15.81 3.57 -8.17
CA ARG A 79 17.11 3.11 -8.67
C ARG A 79 17.49 1.77 -8.04
N GLY A 80 17.33 1.63 -6.72
CA GLY A 80 17.61 0.39 -6.03
C GLY A 80 16.73 -0.78 -6.51
N ALA A 81 15.43 -0.53 -6.73
CA ALA A 81 14.50 -1.54 -7.21
C ALA A 81 14.82 -2.00 -8.64
N TYR A 82 15.09 -1.04 -9.56
CA TYR A 82 15.43 -1.35 -10.95
C TYR A 82 16.76 -2.08 -11.08
N GLU A 83 17.80 -1.67 -10.33
CA GLU A 83 19.10 -2.35 -10.31
C GLU A 83 18.96 -3.78 -9.80
N MET A 84 18.21 -4.02 -8.71
CA MET A 84 17.93 -5.36 -8.19
C MET A 84 17.13 -6.22 -9.16
N SER A 85 16.15 -5.63 -9.83
CA SER A 85 15.32 -6.32 -10.82
C SER A 85 16.15 -6.72 -12.05
N ALA A 86 17.00 -5.84 -12.55
CA ALA A 86 17.90 -6.13 -13.67
C ALA A 86 18.88 -7.25 -13.32
N GLU A 87 19.55 -7.19 -12.16
CA GLU A 87 20.43 -8.28 -11.70
C GLU A 87 19.66 -9.60 -11.53
N GLY A 88 18.45 -9.55 -10.97
CA GLY A 88 17.61 -10.74 -10.80
C GLY A 88 17.25 -11.40 -12.13
N ARG A 89 16.90 -10.60 -13.15
CA ARG A 89 16.62 -11.10 -14.52
C ARG A 89 17.86 -11.74 -15.14
N ILE A 90 19.03 -11.09 -15.02
CA ILE A 90 20.30 -11.62 -15.55
C ILE A 90 20.65 -12.94 -14.85
N ASN A 91 20.57 -12.98 -13.51
CA ASN A 91 20.88 -14.18 -12.75
C ASN A 91 19.93 -15.34 -13.08
N LEU A 92 18.64 -15.05 -13.31
CA LEU A 92 17.68 -16.06 -13.72
C LEU A 92 17.96 -16.55 -15.15
N ALA A 93 18.27 -15.66 -16.08
CA ALA A 93 18.66 -16.03 -17.44
C ALA A 93 19.93 -16.90 -17.45
N GLU A 94 20.95 -16.55 -16.64
CA GLU A 94 22.14 -17.35 -16.44
C GLU A 94 21.84 -18.72 -15.83
N HIS A 95 20.89 -18.80 -14.89
CA HIS A 95 20.44 -20.06 -14.33
C HIS A 95 19.74 -20.91 -15.37
N LEU A 96 18.85 -20.34 -16.15
CA LEU A 96 18.15 -21.04 -17.25
C LEU A 96 19.15 -21.61 -18.28
N ARG A 97 20.21 -20.84 -18.59
CA ARG A 97 21.28 -21.29 -19.50
C ARG A 97 22.01 -22.55 -19.02
N LYS A 98 22.07 -22.76 -17.70
CA LYS A 98 22.73 -23.92 -17.10
C LYS A 98 21.84 -25.15 -16.96
N LEU A 99 20.53 -25.01 -17.22
CA LEU A 99 19.60 -26.14 -17.16
C LEU A 99 19.74 -27.07 -18.36
N SER A 100 19.38 -28.34 -18.16
CA SER A 100 19.45 -29.34 -19.21
C SER A 100 18.45 -29.05 -20.33
N LEU A 101 18.82 -29.41 -21.56
CA LEU A 101 17.91 -29.30 -22.73
C LEU A 101 16.59 -30.04 -22.51
N GLY A 102 16.62 -31.19 -21.82
CA GLY A 102 15.42 -31.95 -21.50
C GLY A 102 14.45 -31.24 -20.56
N PHE A 103 14.93 -30.33 -19.72
CA PHE A 103 14.07 -29.45 -18.92
C PHE A 103 13.46 -28.34 -19.79
N LEU A 104 14.27 -27.72 -20.60
CA LEU A 104 13.85 -26.59 -21.45
C LEU A 104 12.84 -27.03 -22.52
N SER A 105 13.01 -28.23 -23.10
CA SER A 105 12.09 -28.76 -24.11
C SER A 105 10.72 -29.18 -23.57
N ARG A 106 10.58 -29.34 -22.23
CA ARG A 106 9.30 -29.65 -21.56
C ARG A 106 8.54 -28.41 -21.09
N ARG A 107 9.15 -27.23 -21.22
CA ARG A 107 8.56 -25.96 -20.78
C ARG A 107 8.22 -25.12 -22.01
N ASP A 108 7.10 -24.40 -21.91
CA ASP A 108 6.74 -23.41 -22.89
C ASP A 108 7.70 -22.23 -22.82
N PRO A 109 8.36 -21.83 -23.93
CA PRO A 109 9.18 -20.62 -23.97
C PRO A 109 8.39 -19.36 -23.57
N GLY A 110 7.09 -19.30 -23.82
CA GLY A 110 6.19 -18.24 -23.42
C GLY A 110 6.10 -18.10 -21.89
N ASP A 111 6.00 -19.22 -21.16
CA ASP A 111 5.99 -19.23 -19.69
C ASP A 111 7.30 -18.68 -19.13
N LEU A 112 8.44 -19.10 -19.67
CA LEU A 112 9.75 -18.63 -19.24
C LEU A 112 9.94 -17.15 -19.52
N SER A 113 9.49 -16.66 -20.67
CA SER A 113 9.51 -15.25 -21.02
C SER A 113 8.58 -14.43 -20.11
N SER A 114 7.37 -14.94 -19.83
CA SER A 114 6.43 -14.30 -18.90
C SER A 114 7.01 -14.19 -17.50
N MET A 115 7.69 -15.22 -16.99
CA MET A 115 8.37 -15.20 -15.70
C MET A 115 9.46 -14.14 -15.67
N LEU A 116 10.30 -14.04 -16.70
CA LEU A 116 11.38 -13.05 -16.78
C LEU A 116 10.88 -11.60 -16.90
N ILE A 117 9.76 -11.38 -17.55
CA ILE A 117 9.24 -10.04 -17.81
C ILE A 117 8.18 -9.67 -16.77
N THR A 118 7.12 -10.47 -16.64
CA THR A 118 5.94 -10.10 -15.85
C THR A 118 6.16 -10.30 -14.35
N ASP A 119 6.67 -11.46 -13.94
CA ASP A 119 6.84 -11.75 -12.50
C ASP A 119 7.93 -10.88 -11.89
N PHE A 120 9.03 -10.63 -12.60
CA PHE A 120 10.04 -9.68 -12.15
C PHE A 120 9.52 -8.24 -12.08
N THR A 121 8.65 -7.82 -12.99
CA THR A 121 8.01 -6.49 -12.90
C THR A 121 7.09 -6.38 -11.69
N MET A 122 6.38 -7.45 -11.33
CA MET A 122 5.61 -7.49 -10.08
C MET A 122 6.50 -7.37 -8.84
N ALA A 123 7.63 -8.08 -8.80
CA ALA A 123 8.59 -7.99 -7.70
C ALA A 123 9.21 -6.59 -7.62
N GLU A 124 9.56 -6.00 -8.75
CA GLU A 124 10.08 -4.64 -8.88
C GLU A 124 9.10 -3.60 -8.33
N THR A 125 7.81 -3.69 -8.70
CA THR A 125 6.74 -2.84 -8.17
C THR A 125 6.58 -3.03 -6.66
N GLY A 126 6.66 -4.27 -6.17
CA GLY A 126 6.63 -4.58 -4.74
C GLY A 126 7.74 -3.88 -3.95
N ILE A 127 8.95 -3.88 -4.48
CA ILE A 127 10.12 -3.28 -3.83
C ILE A 127 10.12 -1.76 -3.97
N SER A 128 9.78 -1.22 -5.15
CA SER A 128 9.86 0.22 -5.42
C SER A 128 8.71 1.02 -4.79
N HIS A 129 7.52 0.44 -4.71
CA HIS A 129 6.32 1.13 -4.23
C HIS A 129 5.79 0.58 -2.90
N HIS A 130 5.55 -0.73 -2.81
CA HIS A 130 4.85 -1.28 -1.65
C HIS A 130 5.72 -1.35 -0.41
N LEU A 131 7.01 -1.66 -0.53
CA LEU A 131 7.90 -1.73 0.62
C LEU A 131 8.11 -0.36 1.29
N PRO A 132 8.42 0.74 0.56
CA PRO A 132 8.50 2.07 1.17
C PRO A 132 7.17 2.53 1.78
N GLN A 133 6.05 2.27 1.11
CA GLN A 133 4.73 2.61 1.62
C GLN A 133 4.40 1.86 2.92
N LEU A 134 4.74 0.57 3.01
CA LEU A 134 4.58 -0.21 4.22
C LEU A 134 5.43 0.34 5.38
N MET A 135 6.69 0.69 5.11
CA MET A 135 7.57 1.28 6.12
C MET A 135 7.01 2.63 6.62
N GLY A 136 6.53 3.48 5.72
CA GLY A 136 5.86 4.74 6.09
C GLY A 136 4.63 4.52 6.95
N ALA A 137 3.79 3.57 6.55
CA ALA A 137 2.58 3.23 7.29
C ALA A 137 2.83 2.68 8.70
N LEU A 138 4.01 2.07 8.95
CA LEU A 138 4.40 1.59 10.28
C LEU A 138 5.03 2.68 11.14
N VAL A 139 5.82 3.56 10.54
CA VAL A 139 6.57 4.59 11.27
C VAL A 139 5.66 5.67 11.85
N MET A 140 4.71 6.18 11.06
CA MET A 140 3.83 7.28 11.47
C MET A 140 2.99 6.98 12.72
N PRO A 141 2.28 5.84 12.83
CA PRO A 141 1.52 5.53 14.04
C PRO A 141 2.38 5.40 15.29
N VAL A 142 3.60 4.85 15.17
CA VAL A 142 4.50 4.71 16.31
C VAL A 142 4.91 6.08 16.86
N PHE A 143 5.30 7.00 15.98
CA PHE A 143 5.67 8.35 16.41
C PHE A 143 4.47 9.17 16.90
N ALA A 144 3.31 9.00 16.28
CA ALA A 144 2.07 9.62 16.76
C ALA A 144 1.72 9.12 18.18
N PHE A 145 1.85 7.81 18.42
CA PHE A 145 1.64 7.22 19.75
C PHE A 145 2.62 7.79 20.79
N LEU A 146 3.92 7.81 20.46
CA LEU A 146 4.95 8.34 21.36
C LEU A 146 4.76 9.85 21.64
N GLY A 147 4.40 10.62 20.62
CA GLY A 147 4.09 12.05 20.78
C GLY A 147 2.87 12.30 21.68
N LEU A 148 1.79 11.54 21.46
CA LEU A 148 0.60 11.61 22.31
C LEU A 148 0.87 11.13 23.74
N LEU A 149 1.68 10.09 23.94
CA LEU A 149 2.08 9.61 25.26
C LEU A 149 2.78 10.71 26.07
N TRP A 150 3.52 11.59 25.42
CA TRP A 150 4.21 12.69 26.11
C TRP A 150 3.26 13.82 26.50
N ILE A 151 2.17 14.02 25.75
CA ILE A 151 1.17 15.04 26.05
C ILE A 151 0.20 14.52 27.12
N ASP A 152 -0.46 13.40 26.85
CA ASP A 152 -1.37 12.69 27.77
C ASP A 152 -1.48 11.22 27.38
N TRP A 153 -1.06 10.34 28.30
CA TRP A 153 -1.10 8.90 28.09
C TRP A 153 -2.53 8.35 27.94
N ARG A 154 -3.53 8.99 28.59
CA ARG A 154 -4.95 8.58 28.54
C ARG A 154 -5.50 8.77 27.12
N MET A 155 -5.18 9.91 26.51
CA MET A 155 -5.57 10.20 25.11
C MET A 155 -4.85 9.29 24.14
N ALA A 156 -3.57 9.00 24.38
CA ALA A 156 -2.81 8.06 23.55
C ALA A 156 -3.43 6.67 23.57
N VAL A 157 -3.76 6.13 24.74
CA VAL A 157 -4.41 4.82 24.88
C VAL A 157 -5.80 4.83 24.22
N ALA A 158 -6.61 5.86 24.44
CA ALA A 158 -7.94 5.99 23.84
C ALA A 158 -7.89 5.97 22.31
N MET A 159 -6.91 6.65 21.70
CA MET A 159 -6.73 6.67 20.24
C MET A 159 -6.29 5.31 19.69
N PHE A 160 -5.36 4.64 20.36
CA PHE A 160 -4.71 3.44 19.82
C PHE A 160 -5.34 2.12 20.27
N VAL A 161 -6.31 2.13 21.20
CA VAL A 161 -7.00 0.91 21.67
C VAL A 161 -7.71 0.16 20.54
N ALA A 162 -8.19 0.85 19.52
CA ALA A 162 -8.84 0.25 18.36
C ALA A 162 -7.86 -0.42 17.38
N LEU A 163 -6.57 -0.08 17.43
CA LEU A 163 -5.57 -0.59 16.49
C LEU A 163 -5.35 -2.11 16.63
N PRO A 164 -5.13 -2.70 17.81
CA PRO A 164 -4.99 -4.14 17.96
C PRO A 164 -6.24 -4.89 17.48
N LEU A 165 -7.43 -4.36 17.73
CA LEU A 165 -8.67 -4.95 17.26
C LEU A 165 -8.79 -4.92 15.74
N ALA A 166 -8.44 -3.80 15.11
CA ALA A 166 -8.41 -3.68 13.65
C ALA A 166 -7.41 -4.67 13.02
N VAL A 167 -6.23 -4.81 13.62
CA VAL A 167 -5.22 -5.80 13.17
C VAL A 167 -5.75 -7.23 13.33
N ALA A 168 -6.40 -7.56 14.45
CA ALA A 168 -6.99 -8.88 14.66
C ALA A 168 -8.05 -9.21 13.58
N VAL A 169 -8.91 -8.25 13.24
CA VAL A 169 -9.91 -8.40 12.17
C VAL A 169 -9.24 -8.66 10.82
N LEU A 170 -8.16 -7.94 10.50
CA LEU A 170 -7.39 -8.16 9.26
C LEU A 170 -6.71 -9.54 9.23
N LEU A 171 -6.16 -9.99 10.35
CA LEU A 171 -5.55 -11.32 10.44
C LEU A 171 -6.59 -12.44 10.26
N LEU A 172 -7.77 -12.30 10.84
CA LEU A 172 -8.89 -13.22 10.62
C LEU A 172 -9.34 -13.22 9.15
N SER A 173 -9.40 -12.06 8.51
CA SER A 173 -9.70 -11.93 7.08
C SER A 173 -8.72 -12.70 6.20
N ASN A 174 -7.42 -12.75 6.55
CA ASN A 174 -6.40 -13.45 5.78
C ASN A 174 -6.68 -14.96 5.62
N ILE A 175 -7.35 -15.58 6.59
CA ILE A 175 -7.70 -17.01 6.53
C ILE A 175 -8.75 -17.26 5.42
N ALA A 176 -9.76 -16.39 5.37
CA ALA A 176 -10.78 -16.44 4.32
C ALA A 176 -10.20 -16.07 2.94
N GLN A 177 -9.32 -15.07 2.92
CA GLN A 177 -8.67 -14.58 1.70
C GLN A 177 -7.89 -15.67 0.99
N ARG A 178 -7.11 -16.48 1.68
CA ARG A 178 -6.30 -17.55 1.07
C ARG A 178 -7.15 -18.50 0.20
N LYS A 179 -8.30 -18.97 0.71
CA LYS A 179 -9.18 -19.88 -0.02
C LYS A 179 -9.85 -19.21 -1.23
N LEU A 180 -10.23 -17.95 -1.09
CA LEU A 180 -10.91 -17.21 -2.15
C LEU A 180 -9.93 -16.82 -3.27
N SER A 181 -8.71 -16.39 -2.90
CA SER A 181 -7.66 -16.04 -3.87
C SER A 181 -7.26 -17.24 -4.74
N VAL A 182 -7.13 -18.44 -4.17
CA VAL A 182 -6.84 -19.65 -4.97
C VAL A 182 -7.93 -19.88 -6.01
N ARG A 183 -9.20 -19.83 -5.62
CA ARG A 183 -10.33 -20.01 -6.55
C ARG A 183 -10.39 -18.93 -7.63
N GLN A 184 -10.07 -17.68 -7.28
CA GLN A 184 -10.03 -16.60 -8.25
C GLN A 184 -8.90 -16.81 -9.26
N ILE A 185 -7.70 -17.22 -8.80
CA ILE A 185 -6.56 -17.53 -9.66
C ILE A 185 -6.88 -18.67 -10.60
N GLU A 186 -7.47 -19.76 -10.10
CA GLU A 186 -7.91 -20.88 -10.93
C GLU A 186 -8.93 -20.46 -12.01
N ALA A 187 -9.92 -19.65 -11.64
CA ALA A 187 -10.89 -19.11 -12.58
C ALA A 187 -10.23 -18.19 -13.62
N LYS A 188 -9.24 -17.39 -13.21
CA LYS A 188 -8.47 -16.50 -14.09
C LYS A 188 -7.65 -17.32 -15.11
N ILE A 189 -6.95 -18.35 -14.65
CA ILE A 189 -6.18 -19.26 -15.51
C ILE A 189 -7.11 -19.95 -16.51
N ASN A 190 -8.23 -20.51 -16.05
CA ASN A 190 -9.18 -21.16 -16.93
C ASN A 190 -9.76 -20.20 -17.98
N ALA A 191 -10.11 -18.97 -17.60
CA ALA A 191 -10.58 -17.96 -18.54
C ALA A 191 -9.49 -17.58 -19.56
N GLY A 192 -8.24 -17.47 -19.14
CA GLY A 192 -7.09 -17.25 -20.02
C GLY A 192 -6.90 -18.37 -21.04
N ASN A 193 -6.88 -19.62 -20.58
CA ASN A 193 -6.73 -20.79 -21.44
C ASN A 193 -7.89 -20.89 -22.47
N ARG A 194 -9.13 -20.58 -22.05
CA ARG A 194 -10.28 -20.58 -22.98
C ARG A 194 -10.22 -19.44 -23.98
N LEU A 195 -9.69 -18.31 -23.59
CA LEU A 195 -9.45 -17.19 -24.51
C LEU A 195 -8.39 -17.55 -25.55
N GLU A 196 -7.31 -18.17 -25.12
CA GLU A 196 -6.23 -18.62 -26.01
C GLU A 196 -6.73 -19.67 -27.00
N GLU A 197 -7.45 -20.71 -26.53
CA GLU A 197 -8.11 -21.72 -27.38
C GLU A 197 -9.01 -21.04 -28.42
N TYR A 198 -9.80 -20.06 -28.01
CA TYR A 198 -10.68 -19.30 -28.88
C TYR A 198 -9.91 -18.52 -29.96
N LEU A 199 -8.85 -17.81 -29.55
CA LEU A 199 -8.05 -17.02 -30.48
C LEU A 199 -7.28 -17.86 -31.49
N GLN A 200 -6.73 -19.01 -31.07
CA GLN A 200 -6.08 -19.94 -31.97
C GLN A 200 -7.07 -20.57 -32.97
N GLY A 201 -8.29 -20.89 -32.50
CA GLY A 201 -9.33 -21.47 -33.33
C GLY A 201 -10.13 -20.48 -34.20
N ILE A 202 -9.99 -19.17 -33.99
CA ILE A 202 -10.87 -18.15 -34.60
C ILE A 202 -10.77 -18.11 -36.12
N ARG A 203 -9.60 -18.40 -36.68
CA ARG A 203 -9.38 -18.46 -38.14
C ARG A 203 -10.21 -19.58 -38.76
N VAL A 204 -10.19 -20.76 -38.13
CA VAL A 204 -10.94 -21.96 -38.58
C VAL A 204 -12.45 -21.72 -38.41
N MET A 205 -12.86 -21.15 -37.26
CA MET A 205 -14.28 -20.83 -37.02
C MET A 205 -14.83 -19.80 -38.01
N LYS A 206 -14.03 -18.80 -38.40
CA LYS A 206 -14.42 -17.84 -39.44
C LYS A 206 -14.53 -18.50 -40.81
N ALA A 207 -13.59 -19.38 -41.18
CA ALA A 207 -13.62 -20.09 -42.45
C ALA A 207 -14.87 -20.97 -42.64
N TYR A 208 -15.38 -21.55 -41.53
CA TYR A 208 -16.56 -22.40 -41.51
C TYR A 208 -17.85 -21.72 -41.06
N ASN A 209 -17.83 -20.36 -40.90
CA ASN A 209 -18.98 -19.57 -40.44
C ASN A 209 -19.59 -20.03 -39.11
N LEU A 210 -18.77 -20.55 -38.19
CA LEU A 210 -19.17 -21.14 -36.90
C LEU A 210 -19.10 -20.14 -35.72
N LEU A 211 -19.12 -18.85 -35.97
CA LEU A 211 -18.89 -17.82 -34.95
C LEU A 211 -19.96 -17.78 -33.84
N GLY A 212 -21.19 -18.21 -34.09
CA GLY A 212 -22.32 -18.06 -33.16
C GLY A 212 -22.40 -19.09 -32.03
N GLY A 213 -21.99 -20.34 -32.25
CA GLY A 213 -22.30 -21.44 -31.30
C GLY A 213 -21.17 -21.84 -30.34
N LYS A 214 -19.91 -21.51 -30.64
CA LYS A 214 -18.75 -21.97 -29.85
C LYS A 214 -18.22 -20.95 -28.85
N PHE A 215 -18.84 -19.77 -28.74
CA PHE A 215 -18.51 -18.71 -27.78
C PHE A 215 -18.99 -19.03 -26.35
N GLU A 216 -19.93 -19.98 -26.19
CA GLU A 216 -20.53 -20.24 -24.87
C GLU A 216 -19.51 -20.74 -23.83
N ARG A 217 -18.51 -21.54 -24.21
CA ARG A 217 -17.47 -22.01 -23.28
C ARG A 217 -16.62 -20.85 -22.73
N LEU A 218 -16.25 -19.91 -23.61
CA LEU A 218 -15.50 -18.71 -23.21
C LEU A 218 -16.37 -17.81 -22.34
N LYS A 219 -17.63 -17.61 -22.71
CA LYS A 219 -18.60 -16.83 -21.94
C LYS A 219 -18.83 -17.41 -20.54
N MET A 220 -18.94 -18.74 -20.43
CA MET A 220 -19.03 -19.41 -19.13
C MET A 220 -17.77 -19.19 -18.30
N ALA A 221 -16.57 -19.35 -18.85
CA ALA A 221 -15.31 -19.15 -18.15
C ALA A 221 -15.16 -17.70 -17.63
N PHE A 222 -15.53 -16.70 -18.44
CA PHE A 222 -15.56 -15.30 -17.97
C PHE A 222 -16.64 -15.04 -16.92
N SER A 223 -17.80 -15.71 -17.02
CA SER A 223 -18.84 -15.63 -16.01
C SER A 223 -18.39 -16.21 -14.67
N ASP A 224 -17.66 -17.32 -14.70
CA ASP A 224 -17.10 -17.95 -13.50
C ASP A 224 -16.01 -17.10 -12.88
N LEU A 225 -15.11 -16.50 -13.69
CA LEU A 225 -14.14 -15.53 -13.23
C LEU A 225 -14.83 -14.34 -12.57
N ARG A 226 -15.85 -13.75 -13.21
CA ARG A 226 -16.61 -12.65 -12.65
C ARG A 226 -17.22 -13.01 -11.30
N ARG A 227 -17.83 -14.20 -11.18
CA ARG A 227 -18.42 -14.69 -9.91
C ARG A 227 -17.36 -14.87 -8.84
N ALA A 228 -16.18 -15.41 -9.19
CA ALA A 228 -15.08 -15.58 -8.27
C ALA A 228 -14.56 -14.22 -7.76
N CYS A 229 -14.39 -13.24 -8.63
CA CYS A 229 -13.99 -11.87 -8.26
C CYS A 229 -15.03 -11.20 -7.36
N ILE A 230 -16.31 -11.20 -7.75
CA ILE A 230 -17.38 -10.60 -6.94
C ILE A 230 -17.46 -11.27 -5.56
N ARG A 231 -17.35 -12.60 -5.49
CA ARG A 231 -17.40 -13.33 -4.22
C ARG A 231 -16.20 -12.98 -3.33
N GLN A 232 -15.03 -12.79 -3.90
CA GLN A 232 -13.84 -12.36 -3.17
C GLN A 232 -14.04 -10.97 -2.60
N GLU A 233 -14.42 -10.00 -3.41
CA GLU A 233 -14.66 -8.62 -2.97
C GLU A 233 -15.80 -8.52 -1.95
N ALA A 234 -16.91 -9.20 -2.19
CA ALA A 234 -18.07 -9.19 -1.29
C ALA A 234 -17.78 -9.77 0.09
N LEU A 235 -16.87 -10.76 0.18
CA LEU A 235 -16.48 -11.34 1.47
C LEU A 235 -15.36 -10.56 2.16
N LEU A 236 -14.38 -10.06 1.41
CA LEU A 236 -13.22 -9.38 1.99
C LEU A 236 -13.47 -7.88 2.24
N GLY A 237 -14.26 -7.24 1.36
CA GLY A 237 -14.58 -5.82 1.46
C GLY A 237 -15.09 -5.40 2.84
N PRO A 238 -16.10 -6.07 3.42
CA PRO A 238 -16.62 -5.75 4.75
C PRO A 238 -15.56 -5.81 5.85
N PHE A 239 -14.64 -6.81 5.83
CA PHE A 239 -13.57 -6.90 6.83
C PHE A 239 -12.59 -5.72 6.72
N ILE A 240 -12.22 -5.35 5.50
CA ILE A 240 -11.33 -4.21 5.25
C ILE A 240 -12.01 -2.92 5.69
N LEU A 241 -13.26 -2.69 5.27
CA LEU A 241 -14.04 -1.50 5.65
C LEU A 241 -14.22 -1.41 7.16
N PHE A 242 -14.53 -2.52 7.83
CA PHE A 242 -14.68 -2.56 9.27
C PHE A 242 -13.36 -2.24 9.99
N SER A 243 -12.24 -2.79 9.54
CA SER A 243 -10.91 -2.48 10.10
C SER A 243 -10.54 -1.01 9.92
N VAL A 244 -10.79 -0.43 8.73
CA VAL A 244 -10.56 1.00 8.47
C VAL A 244 -11.46 1.87 9.36
N THR A 245 -12.72 1.48 9.55
CA THR A 245 -13.67 2.18 10.44
C THR A 245 -13.21 2.13 11.89
N LEU A 246 -12.72 0.97 12.37
CA LEU A 246 -12.15 0.84 13.71
C LEU A 246 -10.96 1.77 13.92
N ILE A 247 -10.03 1.85 12.95
CA ILE A 247 -8.88 2.75 13.04
C ILE A 247 -9.35 4.21 13.11
N ARG A 248 -10.34 4.59 12.31
CA ARG A 248 -10.93 5.94 12.34
C ARG A 248 -11.66 6.24 13.64
N ALA A 249 -12.30 5.25 14.24
CA ALA A 249 -12.97 5.38 15.53
C ALA A 249 -12.00 5.73 16.67
N GLY A 250 -10.71 5.39 16.55
CA GLY A 250 -9.67 5.80 17.51
C GLY A 250 -9.61 7.32 17.72
N LEU A 251 -9.73 8.11 16.64
CA LEU A 251 -9.80 9.57 16.74
C LEU A 251 -11.06 10.02 17.53
N THR A 252 -12.19 9.40 17.29
CA THR A 252 -13.44 9.69 18.02
C THR A 252 -13.29 9.37 19.50
N PHE A 253 -12.68 8.22 19.85
CA PHE A 253 -12.42 7.85 21.23
C PHE A 253 -11.46 8.82 21.92
N MET A 254 -10.44 9.30 21.22
CA MET A 254 -9.52 10.31 21.72
C MET A 254 -10.27 11.62 22.04
N ILE A 255 -11.13 12.10 21.14
CA ILE A 255 -11.91 13.33 21.33
C ILE A 255 -12.88 13.17 22.51
N LEU A 256 -13.58 12.04 22.63
CA LEU A 256 -14.49 11.75 23.74
C LEU A 256 -13.73 11.71 25.08
N CYS A 257 -12.57 11.05 25.09
CA CYS A 257 -11.72 11.01 26.28
C CYS A 257 -11.25 12.42 26.69
N GLY A 258 -10.74 13.21 25.74
CA GLY A 258 -10.31 14.58 25.99
C GLY A 258 -11.45 15.48 26.48
N THR A 259 -12.64 15.36 25.88
CA THR A 259 -13.83 16.10 26.33
C THR A 259 -14.23 15.71 27.76
N TYR A 260 -14.19 14.42 28.08
CA TYR A 260 -14.50 13.93 29.43
C TYR A 260 -13.51 14.47 30.48
N LEU A 261 -12.22 14.48 30.17
CA LEU A 261 -11.17 15.02 31.03
C LEU A 261 -11.34 16.54 31.25
N LEU A 262 -11.67 17.28 30.19
CA LEU A 262 -11.95 18.73 30.30
C LEU A 262 -13.17 19.05 31.19
N ILE A 263 -14.25 18.27 31.09
CA ILE A 263 -15.45 18.43 31.93
C ILE A 263 -15.16 17.99 33.37
N GLY A 264 -14.31 16.98 33.56
CA GLY A 264 -13.88 16.50 34.87
C GLY A 264 -12.93 17.43 35.62
N GLY A 265 -12.41 18.48 34.97
CA GLY A 265 -11.52 19.47 35.58
C GLY A 265 -10.09 18.97 35.79
N GLU A 266 -9.68 17.92 35.05
CA GLU A 266 -8.30 17.39 35.05
C GLU A 266 -7.49 17.87 33.82
#